data_272261470a3cb0b3b1c751ab2bfd66f2
#
_entry.id   272261470a3cb0b3b1c751ab2bfd66f2
#
_cell.length_a   1.000
_cell.length_b   1.000
_cell.length_c   1.000
_cell.angle_alpha   90.00
_cell.angle_beta   90.00
_cell.angle_gamma   90.00
#
_symmetry.space_group_name_H-M   'P 1'
#
loop_
_entity.id
_entity.type
_entity.pdbx_description
1 polymer ?
#
loop_
_entity_poly.entity_id
_entity_poly.type
_entity_poly.pdbx_seq_one_letter_code
_entity_poly.pdbx_strand_id
1 'polypeptide(L)'
;VESYQMTDLPRRFKPIDLYYHPYIVTKAAGAKSLHTVYQWVLKQSTHAIYGHQYFRSVNDWRQATVARRLSGGWLLRSGAELRQWAQPASAAMPQLAQCQNLAGWNEHAKRRYLHATAGQVLLQSGAAGKAAPRLIEANADITRWAVQADSSVQISLQGHLPVEAVFQLPAGWAAQGSKGTTVESTSVGVRVSGSGTTVDLTLKRA
;
A
#
# COMPACT_ATOMS: atom_id res chain seq x y z
N VAL A 1 -22.25 -5.88 -7.36
CA VAL A 1 -20.93 -6.49 -7.59
C VAL A 1 -20.46 -6.18 -9.00
N GLU A 2 -21.21 -6.51 -10.03
CA GLU A 2 -20.85 -6.30 -11.46
C GLU A 2 -20.38 -4.87 -11.75
N SER A 3 -21.06 -3.85 -11.25
CA SER A 3 -20.67 -2.44 -11.42
C SER A 3 -19.27 -2.14 -10.91
N TYR A 4 -18.88 -2.74 -9.79
CA TYR A 4 -17.52 -2.59 -9.27
C TYR A 4 -16.49 -3.31 -10.14
N GLN A 5 -16.81 -4.53 -10.61
CA GLN A 5 -15.93 -5.30 -11.48
C GLN A 5 -15.70 -4.62 -12.83
N MET A 6 -16.74 -4.04 -13.42
CA MET A 6 -16.65 -3.32 -14.70
C MET A 6 -15.75 -2.07 -14.63
N THR A 7 -15.63 -1.44 -13.46
CA THR A 7 -14.84 -0.21 -13.28
C THR A 7 -13.47 -0.45 -12.67
N ASP A 8 -13.03 -1.70 -12.52
CA ASP A 8 -11.81 -2.09 -11.82
C ASP A 8 -10.58 -2.32 -12.72
N LEU A 9 -10.66 -1.96 -13.97
CA LEU A 9 -9.58 -2.14 -14.93
C LEU A 9 -8.88 -0.81 -15.25
N PRO A 10 -7.54 -0.80 -15.25
CA PRO A 10 -6.55 -1.86 -15.00
C PRO A 10 -6.31 -2.18 -13.52
N ARG A 11 -6.61 -1.26 -12.62
CA ARG A 11 -6.64 -1.42 -11.16
C ARG A 11 -7.62 -0.41 -10.58
N ARG A 12 -8.34 -0.82 -9.53
CA ARG A 12 -9.36 0.02 -8.92
C ARG A 12 -8.77 1.30 -8.35
N PHE A 13 -9.27 2.43 -8.87
CA PHE A 13 -9.01 3.75 -8.32
C PHE A 13 -10.22 4.31 -7.57
N LYS A 14 -11.40 3.79 -7.85
CA LYS A 14 -12.61 4.17 -7.12
C LYS A 14 -12.67 3.40 -5.81
N PRO A 15 -13.05 4.05 -4.71
CA PRO A 15 -13.34 3.34 -3.48
C PRO A 15 -14.54 2.41 -3.69
N ILE A 16 -14.59 1.30 -2.96
CA ILE A 16 -15.83 0.56 -2.75
C ILE A 16 -16.55 1.27 -1.62
N ASP A 17 -17.52 2.08 -1.96
CA ASP A 17 -18.39 2.76 -1.00
C ASP A 17 -19.79 2.14 -1.10
N LEU A 18 -20.29 1.62 0.02
CA LEU A 18 -21.59 0.98 0.11
C LEU A 18 -22.54 1.90 0.89
N TYR A 19 -23.28 2.71 0.15
CA TYR A 19 -24.36 3.50 0.73
C TYR A 19 -25.67 2.69 0.72
N TYR A 20 -26.33 2.62 1.85
CA TYR A 20 -27.65 2.00 1.97
C TYR A 20 -28.46 2.66 3.09
N HIS A 21 -29.79 2.60 2.94
CA HIS A 21 -30.69 3.03 3.99
C HIS A 21 -30.98 1.85 4.94
N PRO A 22 -30.99 2.07 6.27
CA PRO A 22 -31.24 1.01 7.26
C PRO A 22 -32.49 0.19 7.03
N TYR A 23 -33.55 0.78 6.45
CA TYR A 23 -34.79 0.06 6.17
C TYR A 23 -34.64 -1.09 5.15
N ILE A 24 -33.55 -1.12 4.37
CA ILE A 24 -33.34 -2.21 3.40
C ILE A 24 -33.23 -3.58 4.08
N VAL A 25 -32.71 -3.62 5.31
CA VAL A 25 -32.52 -4.86 6.06
C VAL A 25 -33.82 -5.35 6.73
N THR A 26 -34.91 -4.58 6.72
CA THR A 26 -36.21 -5.00 7.21
C THR A 26 -36.88 -6.04 6.31
N LYS A 27 -36.39 -6.16 5.04
CA LYS A 27 -36.86 -7.15 4.07
C LYS A 27 -35.79 -8.22 3.88
N ALA A 28 -36.16 -9.48 3.96
CA ALA A 28 -35.23 -10.61 3.82
C ALA A 28 -34.39 -10.55 2.53
N ALA A 29 -35.01 -10.19 1.40
CA ALA A 29 -34.29 -10.04 0.12
C ALA A 29 -33.25 -8.91 0.16
N GLY A 30 -33.59 -7.77 0.78
CA GLY A 30 -32.65 -6.65 0.96
C GLY A 30 -31.48 -7.01 1.86
N ALA A 31 -31.77 -7.64 3.01
CA ALA A 31 -30.73 -8.14 3.92
C ALA A 31 -29.79 -9.13 3.24
N LYS A 32 -30.33 -10.08 2.47
CA LYS A 32 -29.53 -11.05 1.70
C LYS A 32 -28.66 -10.37 0.65
N SER A 33 -29.18 -9.39 -0.07
CA SER A 33 -28.42 -8.64 -1.08
C SER A 33 -27.27 -7.86 -0.44
N LEU A 34 -27.52 -7.16 0.67
CA LEU A 34 -26.50 -6.44 1.41
C LEU A 34 -25.40 -7.37 1.91
N HIS A 35 -25.78 -8.49 2.52
CA HIS A 35 -24.85 -9.52 2.98
C HIS A 35 -23.98 -10.05 1.83
N THR A 36 -24.56 -10.33 0.66
CA THR A 36 -23.83 -10.80 -0.51
C THR A 36 -22.77 -9.78 -0.97
N VAL A 37 -23.12 -8.49 -0.99
CA VAL A 37 -22.18 -7.44 -1.39
C VAL A 37 -21.05 -7.31 -0.36
N TYR A 38 -21.35 -7.30 0.93
CA TYR A 38 -20.30 -7.24 1.99
C TYR A 38 -19.38 -8.45 1.92
N GLN A 39 -19.91 -9.65 1.77
CA GLN A 39 -19.07 -10.85 1.62
C GLN A 39 -18.15 -10.78 0.39
N TRP A 40 -18.62 -10.19 -0.71
CA TRP A 40 -17.79 -9.98 -1.88
C TRP A 40 -16.70 -8.94 -1.61
N VAL A 41 -17.02 -7.80 -0.98
CA VAL A 41 -16.06 -6.74 -0.65
C VAL A 41 -14.94 -7.27 0.25
N LEU A 42 -15.28 -8.03 1.30
CA LEU A 42 -14.31 -8.59 2.24
C LEU A 42 -13.35 -9.62 1.62
N LYS A 43 -13.68 -10.15 0.44
CA LYS A 43 -12.80 -11.05 -0.33
C LYS A 43 -11.88 -10.30 -1.30
N GLN A 44 -12.06 -8.98 -1.45
CA GLN A 44 -11.19 -8.19 -2.32
C GLN A 44 -9.92 -7.81 -1.58
N SER A 45 -8.80 -7.76 -2.31
CA SER A 45 -7.55 -7.16 -1.80
C SER A 45 -7.69 -5.65 -1.74
N THR A 46 -8.24 -5.13 -0.64
CA THR A 46 -8.51 -3.72 -0.44
C THR A 46 -7.95 -3.23 0.89
N HIS A 47 -7.56 -1.97 0.92
CA HIS A 47 -7.25 -1.26 2.15
C HIS A 47 -8.53 -0.60 2.67
N ALA A 48 -9.01 -1.03 3.83
CA ALA A 48 -10.18 -0.43 4.47
C ALA A 48 -9.78 0.90 5.11
N ILE A 49 -10.51 1.97 4.79
CA ILE A 49 -10.28 3.32 5.33
C ILE A 49 -11.62 3.97 5.71
N TYR A 50 -11.58 4.96 6.58
CA TYR A 50 -12.77 5.79 6.83
C TYR A 50 -13.03 6.75 5.67
N GLY A 51 -14.29 7.10 5.44
CA GLY A 51 -14.69 8.05 4.40
C GLY A 51 -13.94 9.39 4.50
N HIS A 52 -13.71 9.92 5.72
CA HIS A 52 -12.97 11.16 5.90
C HIS A 52 -11.49 11.07 5.47
N GLN A 53 -10.83 9.91 5.62
CA GLN A 53 -9.47 9.68 5.13
C GLN A 53 -9.45 9.72 3.59
N TYR A 54 -10.45 9.09 2.96
CA TYR A 54 -10.60 9.17 1.51
C TYR A 54 -10.76 10.61 1.02
N PHE A 55 -11.66 11.40 1.65
CA PHE A 55 -11.84 12.81 1.27
C PHE A 55 -10.58 13.66 1.47
N ARG A 56 -9.83 13.41 2.54
CA ARG A 56 -8.52 14.06 2.76
C ARG A 56 -7.53 13.68 1.67
N SER A 57 -7.44 12.41 1.28
CA SER A 57 -6.53 11.98 0.21
C SER A 57 -6.88 12.62 -1.14
N VAL A 58 -8.18 12.85 -1.44
CA VAL A 58 -8.63 13.59 -2.64
C VAL A 58 -8.20 15.06 -2.57
N ASN A 59 -8.33 15.71 -1.41
CA ASN A 59 -7.85 17.08 -1.24
C ASN A 59 -6.32 17.17 -1.35
N ASP A 60 -5.59 16.24 -0.76
CA ASP A 60 -4.14 16.13 -0.87
C ASP A 60 -3.72 15.99 -2.34
N TRP A 61 -4.44 15.17 -3.12
CA TRP A 61 -4.17 15.01 -4.55
C TRP A 61 -4.37 16.32 -5.33
N ARG A 62 -5.41 17.10 -5.01
CA ARG A 62 -5.67 18.39 -5.67
C ARG A 62 -4.57 19.42 -5.40
N GLN A 63 -3.86 19.30 -4.27
CA GLN A 63 -2.76 20.18 -3.86
C GLN A 63 -1.38 19.56 -4.14
N ALA A 64 -1.37 18.33 -4.66
CA ALA A 64 -0.14 17.61 -4.93
C ALA A 64 0.72 18.31 -5.99
N THR A 65 2.01 18.30 -5.78
CA THR A 65 2.98 18.87 -6.72
C THR A 65 4.04 17.82 -7.09
N VAL A 66 4.43 17.84 -8.35
CA VAL A 66 5.51 17.01 -8.90
C VAL A 66 6.53 17.94 -9.56
N ALA A 67 7.75 17.92 -9.08
CA ALA A 67 8.81 18.76 -9.60
C ALA A 67 10.06 17.93 -9.93
N ARG A 68 10.71 18.24 -11.04
CA ARG A 68 12.01 17.69 -11.39
C ARG A 68 13.09 18.46 -10.59
N ARG A 69 14.00 17.72 -9.99
CA ARG A 69 15.12 18.32 -9.23
C ARG A 69 16.28 18.65 -10.15
N LEU A 70 16.96 19.75 -9.91
CA LEU A 70 18.19 20.11 -10.64
C LEU A 70 19.30 19.08 -10.45
N SER A 71 19.37 18.46 -9.27
CA SER A 71 20.31 17.37 -8.94
C SER A 71 19.88 16.00 -9.48
N GLY A 72 18.85 15.94 -10.32
CA GLY A 72 18.24 14.69 -10.85
C GLY A 72 17.16 14.12 -9.94
N GLY A 73 16.31 13.30 -10.53
CA GLY A 73 15.16 12.69 -9.84
C GLY A 73 13.96 13.63 -9.71
N TRP A 74 12.99 13.24 -8.89
CA TRP A 74 11.72 13.91 -8.74
C TRP A 74 11.42 14.19 -7.26
N LEU A 75 10.79 15.31 -7.01
CA LEU A 75 10.19 15.66 -5.72
C LEU A 75 8.67 15.56 -5.88
N LEU A 76 8.05 14.66 -5.12
CA LEU A 76 6.60 14.52 -5.02
C LEU A 76 6.19 15.09 -3.67
N ARG A 77 5.22 15.98 -3.64
CA ARG A 77 4.67 16.56 -2.42
C ARG A 77 3.16 16.43 -2.40
N SER A 78 2.63 16.00 -1.28
CA SER A 78 1.20 15.92 -0.98
C SER A 78 0.96 16.17 0.51
N GLY A 79 -0.27 16.11 0.94
CA GLY A 79 -0.61 16.04 2.36
C GLY A 79 -0.37 14.66 2.98
N ALA A 80 -0.94 14.46 4.16
CA ALA A 80 -0.65 13.29 4.99
C ALA A 80 -1.38 12.00 4.54
N GLU A 81 -2.47 12.10 3.79
CA GLU A 81 -3.31 10.95 3.44
C GLU A 81 -2.98 10.35 2.06
N LEU A 82 -2.46 11.16 1.13
CA LEU A 82 -2.08 10.65 -0.19
C LEU A 82 -0.73 9.92 -0.11
N ARG A 83 -0.78 8.60 -0.14
CA ARG A 83 0.38 7.71 0.01
C ARG A 83 0.72 6.93 -1.25
N GLN A 84 -0.12 7.00 -2.28
CA GLN A 84 0.12 6.27 -3.52
C GLN A 84 0.31 7.20 -4.70
N TRP A 85 1.35 6.93 -5.46
CA TRP A 85 1.68 7.60 -6.70
C TRP A 85 1.80 6.58 -7.82
N ALA A 86 1.49 6.97 -9.04
CA ALA A 86 1.60 6.08 -10.17
C ALA A 86 2.48 6.69 -11.26
N GLN A 87 3.31 5.85 -11.87
CA GLN A 87 4.09 6.18 -13.06
C GLN A 87 3.95 5.06 -14.10
N PRO A 88 4.25 5.31 -15.39
CA PRO A 88 4.34 4.24 -16.37
C PRO A 88 5.36 3.18 -15.94
N ALA A 89 5.09 1.89 -16.15
CA ALA A 89 6.05 0.82 -15.86
C ALA A 89 7.31 0.93 -16.72
N SER A 90 7.22 1.57 -17.89
CA SER A 90 8.36 1.89 -18.77
C SER A 90 9.27 2.99 -18.23
N ALA A 91 8.86 3.75 -17.21
CA ALA A 91 9.74 4.73 -16.57
C ALA A 91 10.91 4.03 -15.86
N ALA A 92 12.04 4.74 -15.74
CA ALA A 92 13.21 4.21 -15.06
C ALA A 92 12.87 3.72 -13.64
N MET A 93 13.52 2.62 -13.21
CA MET A 93 13.25 1.95 -11.94
C MET A 93 13.63 2.84 -10.75
N PRO A 94 12.80 2.93 -9.69
CA PRO A 94 13.19 3.58 -8.46
C PRO A 94 14.40 2.89 -7.82
N GLN A 95 15.36 3.68 -7.38
CA GLN A 95 16.52 3.22 -6.60
C GLN A 95 16.24 3.44 -5.12
N LEU A 96 15.60 2.47 -4.45
CA LEU A 96 15.11 2.64 -3.07
C LEU A 96 16.18 3.17 -2.11
N ALA A 97 17.42 2.69 -2.22
CA ALA A 97 18.52 3.15 -1.38
C ALA A 97 18.85 4.65 -1.54
N GLN A 98 18.38 5.29 -2.61
CA GLN A 98 18.57 6.70 -2.91
C GLN A 98 17.27 7.50 -2.83
N CYS A 99 16.14 6.84 -2.64
CA CYS A 99 14.85 7.48 -2.41
C CYS A 99 14.68 7.85 -0.94
N GLN A 100 13.88 8.88 -0.69
CA GLN A 100 13.45 9.20 0.67
C GLN A 100 11.93 9.04 0.75
N ASN A 101 11.46 8.47 1.84
CA ASN A 101 10.05 8.26 2.13
C ASN A 101 9.32 7.39 1.06
N LEU A 102 10.01 6.40 0.52
CA LEU A 102 9.47 5.41 -0.40
C LEU A 102 9.71 4.00 0.17
N ALA A 103 8.63 3.29 0.52
CA ALA A 103 8.70 1.93 1.04
C ALA A 103 8.86 0.88 -0.07
N GLY A 104 8.39 1.19 -1.29
CA GLY A 104 8.44 0.25 -2.39
C GLY A 104 7.45 0.57 -3.49
N TRP A 105 7.17 -0.43 -4.29
CA TRP A 105 6.20 -0.34 -5.40
C TRP A 105 5.67 -1.71 -5.79
N ASN A 106 4.52 -1.69 -6.47
CA ASN A 106 3.97 -2.81 -7.20
C ASN A 106 3.74 -2.42 -8.66
N GLU A 107 3.75 -3.39 -9.57
CA GLU A 107 3.43 -3.18 -10.98
C GLU A 107 2.16 -3.93 -11.37
N HIS A 108 1.25 -3.22 -12.01
CA HIS A 108 0.03 -3.79 -12.55
C HIS A 108 -0.40 -3.04 -13.82
N ALA A 109 -0.81 -3.77 -14.85
CA ALA A 109 -1.34 -3.22 -16.09
C ALA A 109 -0.51 -2.06 -16.68
N LYS A 110 0.80 -2.27 -16.81
CA LYS A 110 1.78 -1.31 -17.38
C LYS A 110 1.94 -0.03 -16.53
N ARG A 111 1.53 -0.05 -15.28
CA ARG A 111 1.77 1.02 -14.32
C ARG A 111 2.56 0.51 -13.12
N ARG A 112 3.39 1.38 -12.57
CA ARG A 112 4.09 1.16 -11.30
C ARG A 112 3.49 2.06 -10.25
N TYR A 113 2.99 1.46 -9.17
CA TYR A 113 2.35 2.12 -8.03
C TYR A 113 3.37 2.23 -6.91
N LEU A 114 3.74 3.46 -6.56
CA LEU A 114 4.75 3.79 -5.56
C LEU A 114 4.07 3.96 -4.20
N HIS A 115 4.65 3.36 -3.16
CA HIS A 115 4.13 3.40 -1.77
C HIS A 115 4.94 4.41 -0.95
N ALA A 116 4.39 5.60 -0.74
CA ALA A 116 5.01 6.66 0.05
C ALA A 116 4.80 6.42 1.56
N THR A 117 5.82 6.73 2.36
CA THR A 117 5.75 6.69 3.83
C THR A 117 5.48 8.06 4.45
N ALA A 118 5.56 9.12 3.65
CA ALA A 118 5.29 10.49 4.06
C ALA A 118 4.72 11.31 2.90
N GLY A 119 4.19 12.52 3.20
CA GLY A 119 3.64 13.43 2.19
C GLY A 119 4.69 14.00 1.22
N GLN A 120 5.97 13.92 1.54
CA GLN A 120 7.06 14.31 0.65
C GLN A 120 7.92 13.10 0.31
N VAL A 121 8.11 12.83 -0.98
CA VAL A 121 8.96 11.74 -1.49
C VAL A 121 10.05 12.33 -2.37
N LEU A 122 11.29 11.93 -2.14
CA LEU A 122 12.37 12.11 -3.10
C LEU A 122 12.52 10.81 -3.89
N LEU A 123 12.18 10.85 -5.16
CA LEU A 123 12.25 9.72 -6.06
C LEU A 123 13.50 9.82 -6.93
N GLN A 124 14.44 8.92 -6.74
CA GLN A 124 15.58 8.70 -7.60
C GLN A 124 15.34 7.45 -8.44
N SER A 125 15.60 7.55 -9.73
CA SER A 125 15.43 6.46 -10.68
C SER A 125 16.66 6.32 -11.56
N GLY A 126 16.97 5.10 -11.99
CA GLY A 126 18.14 4.84 -12.83
C GLY A 126 18.37 3.35 -13.07
N ALA A 127 19.60 2.99 -13.46
CA ALA A 127 20.00 1.59 -13.55
C ALA A 127 19.87 0.91 -12.17
N ALA A 128 19.71 -0.42 -12.17
CA ALA A 128 19.56 -1.19 -10.93
C ALA A 128 20.68 -0.87 -9.93
N GLY A 129 20.30 -0.27 -8.81
CA GLY A 129 21.20 0.04 -7.71
C GLY A 129 21.30 -1.12 -6.72
N LYS A 130 21.85 -0.82 -5.51
CA LYS A 130 21.92 -1.80 -4.42
C LYS A 130 20.51 -2.30 -4.07
N ALA A 131 20.35 -3.62 -4.05
CA ALA A 131 19.09 -4.25 -3.70
C ALA A 131 18.70 -3.88 -2.25
N ALA A 132 17.48 -3.43 -2.05
CA ALA A 132 16.91 -3.07 -0.77
C ALA A 132 15.55 -3.77 -0.59
N PRO A 133 15.13 -4.07 0.66
CA PRO A 133 13.79 -4.56 0.90
C PRO A 133 12.75 -3.58 0.39
N ARG A 134 11.67 -4.07 -0.18
CA ARG A 134 10.58 -3.24 -0.65
C ARG A 134 9.22 -3.81 -0.28
N LEU A 135 8.29 -2.93 0.06
CA LEU A 135 6.89 -3.25 0.16
C LEU A 135 6.31 -3.42 -1.26
N ILE A 136 5.65 -4.56 -1.51
CA ILE A 136 4.89 -4.81 -2.74
C ILE A 136 3.46 -4.32 -2.56
N GLU A 137 2.79 -4.76 -1.48
CA GLU A 137 1.42 -4.37 -1.15
C GLU A 137 1.14 -4.57 0.34
N ALA A 138 0.16 -3.83 0.84
CA ALA A 138 -0.42 -4.00 2.16
C ALA A 138 -1.88 -3.54 2.16
N ASN A 139 -2.70 -4.13 3.04
CA ASN A 139 -4.06 -3.69 3.32
C ASN A 139 -4.12 -2.72 4.52
N ALA A 140 -3.03 -2.05 4.84
CA ALA A 140 -2.84 -1.22 6.01
C ALA A 140 -1.97 0.01 5.70
N ASP A 141 -2.09 1.05 6.51
CA ASP A 141 -1.22 2.22 6.48
C ASP A 141 0.17 1.90 7.03
N ILE A 142 1.19 2.51 6.44
CA ILE A 142 2.55 2.50 6.96
C ILE A 142 2.67 3.63 7.98
N THR A 143 2.64 3.30 9.27
CA THR A 143 2.78 4.27 10.36
C THR A 143 4.24 4.51 10.75
N ARG A 144 5.12 3.54 10.45
CA ARG A 144 6.56 3.66 10.62
C ARG A 144 7.30 2.93 9.50
N TRP A 145 8.34 3.57 8.98
CA TRP A 145 9.32 2.97 8.08
C TRP A 145 10.67 3.60 8.41
N ALA A 146 11.48 2.92 9.21
CA ALA A 146 12.72 3.47 9.72
C ALA A 146 13.92 2.57 9.38
N VAL A 147 14.82 3.08 8.57
CA VAL A 147 16.10 2.43 8.27
C VAL A 147 17.06 2.73 9.43
N GLN A 148 17.61 1.69 10.03
CA GLN A 148 18.53 1.76 11.15
C GLN A 148 19.99 1.86 10.68
N ALA A 149 20.91 2.17 11.60
CA ALA A 149 22.35 2.27 11.31
C ALA A 149 22.96 0.95 10.80
N ASP A 150 22.44 -0.20 11.24
CA ASP A 150 22.80 -1.54 10.77
C ASP A 150 22.14 -1.93 9.42
N SER A 151 21.47 -0.98 8.79
CA SER A 151 20.68 -1.15 7.57
C SER A 151 19.41 -2.01 7.73
N SER A 152 19.05 -2.46 8.93
CA SER A 152 17.73 -3.08 9.16
C SER A 152 16.62 -2.06 8.97
N VAL A 153 15.40 -2.52 8.68
CA VAL A 153 14.23 -1.66 8.48
C VAL A 153 13.16 -2.03 9.49
N GLN A 154 12.84 -1.11 10.38
CA GLN A 154 11.73 -1.25 11.31
C GLN A 154 10.45 -0.70 10.67
N ILE A 155 9.40 -1.50 10.69
CA ILE A 155 8.13 -1.20 10.03
C ILE A 155 6.99 -1.40 11.02
N SER A 156 6.07 -0.44 11.05
CA SER A 156 4.79 -0.58 11.72
C SER A 156 3.67 -0.35 10.69
N LEU A 157 2.73 -1.28 10.66
CA LEU A 157 1.53 -1.24 9.82
C LEU A 157 0.29 -1.15 10.70
N GLN A 158 -0.67 -0.34 10.31
CA GLN A 158 -1.95 -0.20 11.00
C GLN A 158 -3.10 -0.15 10.00
N GLY A 159 -4.07 -1.02 10.17
CA GLY A 159 -5.27 -1.11 9.35
C GLY A 159 -6.55 -1.17 10.18
N HIS A 160 -7.67 -1.37 9.52
CA HIS A 160 -8.98 -1.58 10.14
C HIS A 160 -9.44 -3.05 10.08
N LEU A 161 -8.71 -3.88 9.39
CA LEU A 161 -8.88 -5.33 9.27
C LEU A 161 -7.59 -6.02 9.71
N PRO A 162 -7.56 -7.35 9.91
CA PRO A 162 -6.32 -8.09 10.11
C PRO A 162 -5.31 -7.72 9.04
N VAL A 163 -4.10 -7.36 9.48
CA VAL A 163 -3.08 -6.80 8.58
C VAL A 163 -2.46 -7.91 7.74
N GLU A 164 -2.37 -7.66 6.44
CA GLU A 164 -1.60 -8.46 5.49
C GLU A 164 -0.69 -7.54 4.67
N ALA A 165 0.56 -7.95 4.51
CA ALA A 165 1.52 -7.25 3.68
C ALA A 165 2.46 -8.23 2.96
N VAL A 166 2.91 -7.85 1.76
CA VAL A 166 3.87 -8.62 0.98
C VAL A 166 5.12 -7.78 0.73
N PHE A 167 6.27 -8.35 1.05
CA PHE A 167 7.56 -7.71 0.85
C PHE A 167 8.42 -8.52 -0.12
N GLN A 168 9.16 -7.84 -0.97
CA GLN A 168 10.28 -8.45 -1.68
C GLN A 168 11.56 -8.17 -0.91
N LEU A 169 12.25 -9.23 -0.54
CA LEU A 169 13.52 -9.16 0.18
C LEU A 169 14.69 -9.51 -0.75
N PRO A 170 15.81 -8.79 -0.64
CA PRO A 170 17.05 -9.21 -1.29
C PRO A 170 17.56 -10.54 -0.72
N ALA A 171 18.43 -11.23 -1.46
CA ALA A 171 19.09 -12.44 -0.97
C ALA A 171 19.82 -12.16 0.36
N GLY A 172 19.71 -13.11 1.31
CA GLY A 172 20.28 -12.98 2.65
C GLY A 172 19.53 -12.01 3.57
N TRP A 173 18.30 -11.65 3.24
CA TRP A 173 17.42 -10.88 4.14
C TRP A 173 16.28 -11.75 4.66
N ALA A 174 15.85 -11.46 5.88
CA ALA A 174 14.71 -12.11 6.52
C ALA A 174 13.76 -11.06 7.14
N ALA A 175 12.49 -11.43 7.24
CA ALA A 175 11.50 -10.69 7.99
C ALA A 175 11.31 -11.34 9.36
N GLN A 176 11.31 -10.53 10.42
CA GLN A 176 11.02 -10.95 11.78
C GLN A 176 9.83 -10.15 12.29
N GLY A 177 8.70 -10.82 12.48
CA GLY A 177 7.48 -10.19 13.03
C GLY A 177 7.51 -10.16 14.55
N SER A 178 6.72 -9.25 15.13
CA SER A 178 6.41 -9.25 16.57
C SER A 178 5.52 -10.44 16.95
N LYS A 179 5.25 -10.60 18.24
CA LYS A 179 4.36 -11.65 18.75
C LYS A 179 2.98 -11.57 18.07
N GLY A 180 2.49 -12.70 17.58
CA GLY A 180 1.19 -12.78 16.87
C GLY A 180 1.26 -12.45 15.37
N THR A 181 2.47 -12.29 14.83
CA THR A 181 2.71 -12.10 13.40
C THR A 181 3.22 -13.40 12.78
N THR A 182 2.60 -13.79 11.67
CA THR A 182 3.04 -14.94 10.84
C THR A 182 3.85 -14.40 9.66
N VAL A 183 4.95 -15.08 9.35
CA VAL A 183 5.83 -14.76 8.23
C VAL A 183 5.98 -15.99 7.35
N GLU A 184 5.58 -15.87 6.08
CA GLU A 184 5.55 -16.98 5.13
C GLU A 184 6.27 -16.59 3.83
N SER A 185 7.09 -17.50 3.30
CA SER A 185 7.68 -17.32 1.96
C SER A 185 6.64 -17.60 0.88
N THR A 186 6.61 -16.76 -0.16
CA THR A 186 5.73 -16.90 -1.31
C THR A 186 6.53 -16.82 -2.60
N SER A 187 5.91 -17.11 -3.75
CA SER A 187 6.55 -16.98 -5.07
C SER A 187 6.99 -15.56 -5.43
N VAL A 188 6.36 -14.54 -4.82
CA VAL A 188 6.64 -13.12 -5.10
C VAL A 188 7.46 -12.44 -4.00
N GLY A 189 7.72 -13.13 -2.88
CA GLY A 189 8.46 -12.58 -1.74
C GLY A 189 8.06 -13.18 -0.41
N VAL A 190 7.97 -12.36 0.61
CA VAL A 190 7.58 -12.76 1.97
C VAL A 190 6.24 -12.11 2.30
N ARG A 191 5.25 -12.94 2.67
CA ARG A 191 3.97 -12.47 3.22
C ARG A 191 4.09 -12.37 4.73
N VAL A 192 3.60 -11.28 5.26
CA VAL A 192 3.49 -11.00 6.69
C VAL A 192 2.02 -10.80 7.01
N SER A 193 1.48 -11.54 7.96
CA SER A 193 0.10 -11.42 8.40
C SER A 193 0.00 -11.35 9.92
N GLY A 194 -0.91 -10.51 10.41
CA GLY A 194 -1.27 -10.39 11.83
C GLY A 194 -2.73 -10.72 12.07
N SER A 195 -3.05 -11.29 13.20
CA SER A 195 -4.45 -11.54 13.61
C SER A 195 -5.17 -10.26 14.05
N GLY A 196 -4.43 -9.18 14.31
CA GLY A 196 -4.94 -7.87 14.73
C GLY A 196 -4.82 -6.80 13.65
N THR A 197 -5.20 -5.59 14.01
CA THR A 197 -5.17 -4.40 13.13
C THR A 197 -3.81 -3.70 13.10
N THR A 198 -2.83 -4.19 13.83
CA THR A 198 -1.46 -3.67 13.87
C THR A 198 -0.45 -4.79 13.71
N VAL A 199 0.61 -4.52 12.98
CA VAL A 199 1.77 -5.41 12.82
C VAL A 199 3.04 -4.60 12.92
N ASP A 200 3.96 -5.05 13.80
CA ASP A 200 5.32 -4.56 13.85
C ASP A 200 6.27 -5.65 13.34
N LEU A 201 7.19 -5.25 12.49
CA LEU A 201 8.19 -6.18 11.96
C LEU A 201 9.53 -5.49 11.71
N THR A 202 10.56 -6.30 11.63
CA THR A 202 11.92 -5.87 11.27
C THR A 202 12.40 -6.69 10.07
N LEU A 203 12.84 -6.01 9.03
CA LEU A 203 13.55 -6.61 7.91
C LEU A 203 15.04 -6.43 8.15
N LYS A 204 15.80 -7.50 8.19
CA LYS A 204 17.25 -7.48 8.45
C LYS A 204 17.99 -8.53 7.64
N ARG A 205 19.31 -8.39 7.56
CA ARG A 205 20.15 -9.46 7.01
C ARG A 205 20.15 -10.66 7.95
N ALA A 206 19.99 -11.85 7.37
CA ALA A 206 20.05 -13.12 8.09
C ALA A 206 21.49 -13.44 8.53
#